data_3050d9c32dd66d1363dd8361dfadd165
#
_entry.id   3050d9c32dd66d1363dd8361dfadd165
#
_cell.length_a   1.000
_cell.length_b   1.000
_cell.length_c   1.000
_cell.angle_alpha   90.00
_cell.angle_beta   90.00
_cell.angle_gamma   90.00
#
_symmetry.space_group_name_H-M   'P 1'
#
loop_
_entity.id
_entity.type
_entity.pdbx_description
1 polymer ?
#
loop_
_entity_poly.entity_id
_entity_poly.type
_entity_poly.pdbx_seq_one_letter_code
_entity_poly.pdbx_strand_id
1 'polypeptide(L)'
;MTEERLNNKFTLNDKYTLLEGRIILSGIQALVRLLLDQNRADLIKGINTGTLVSGYRGSPVGMLDINLVRNKKLLDQHNINFIPGVNEDLGATLIYGSQMAGMVSNVKYDGVLGMWYGKAPGVDRSGDIFRHANFLGVGKNGGVLAVAGDDPSCKSSTLPSQSEPALFDAMMPIFYPGNVQEILDLGRYAYEMSRYSGLWLSLIHI
;
A
#
# COMPACT_ATOMS: atom_id res chain seq x y z
N MET A 1 12.76 -8.10 -36.47
CA MET A 1 12.99 -8.23 -35.01
C MET A 1 14.17 -7.35 -34.71
N THR A 2 13.95 -6.19 -34.10
CA THR A 2 15.01 -5.29 -33.64
C THR A 2 15.65 -5.94 -32.43
N GLU A 3 16.97 -6.25 -32.52
CA GLU A 3 17.75 -6.65 -31.34
C GLU A 3 17.61 -5.57 -30.26
N GLU A 4 16.80 -5.86 -29.22
CA GLU A 4 16.81 -5.05 -28.01
C GLU A 4 18.21 -5.13 -27.42
N ARG A 5 19.00 -4.07 -27.55
CA ARG A 5 20.33 -3.96 -26.93
C ARG A 5 20.14 -4.13 -25.42
N LEU A 6 20.75 -5.17 -24.87
CA LEU A 6 20.82 -5.39 -23.42
C LEU A 6 21.36 -4.10 -22.77
N ASN A 7 20.64 -3.58 -21.79
CA ASN A 7 21.10 -2.42 -21.03
C ASN A 7 22.20 -2.86 -20.04
N ASN A 8 23.45 -2.75 -20.48
CA ASN A 8 24.62 -3.13 -19.67
C ASN A 8 24.87 -2.19 -18.47
N LYS A 9 24.05 -1.15 -18.26
CA LYS A 9 24.13 -0.21 -17.15
C LYS A 9 23.02 -0.44 -16.09
N PHE A 10 22.31 -1.55 -16.18
CA PHE A 10 21.25 -1.88 -15.22
C PHE A 10 21.80 -2.02 -13.81
N THR A 11 21.13 -1.41 -12.83
CA THR A 11 21.43 -1.51 -11.40
C THR A 11 20.26 -2.11 -10.63
N LEU A 12 20.52 -2.69 -9.45
CA LEU A 12 19.47 -3.21 -8.60
C LEU A 12 18.48 -2.14 -8.10
N ASN A 13 18.87 -0.88 -8.15
CA ASN A 13 18.00 0.24 -7.75
C ASN A 13 17.03 0.66 -8.84
N ASP A 14 17.26 0.29 -10.10
CA ASP A 14 16.44 0.67 -11.25
C ASP A 14 14.98 0.23 -11.06
N LYS A 15 14.75 -0.87 -10.34
CA LYS A 15 13.40 -1.33 -9.97
C LYS A 15 12.58 -0.26 -9.22
N TYR A 16 13.23 0.70 -8.57
CA TYR A 16 12.58 1.80 -7.83
C TYR A 16 12.81 3.17 -8.45
N THR A 17 13.86 3.34 -9.23
CA THR A 17 14.29 4.66 -9.74
C THR A 17 14.02 4.86 -11.22
N LEU A 18 14.00 3.80 -12.02
CA LEU A 18 13.74 3.90 -13.45
C LEU A 18 12.29 4.36 -13.70
N LEU A 19 12.12 5.43 -14.47
CA LEU A 19 10.79 6.00 -14.76
C LEU A 19 10.15 5.36 -16.00
N GLU A 20 10.94 4.90 -16.95
CA GLU A 20 10.49 4.31 -18.20
C GLU A 20 11.26 3.02 -18.51
N GLY A 21 10.62 2.10 -19.21
CA GLY A 21 11.22 0.83 -19.63
C GLY A 21 10.78 -0.36 -18.79
N ARG A 22 11.46 -1.49 -18.98
CA ARG A 22 11.13 -2.76 -18.31
C ARG A 22 12.01 -2.95 -17.09
N ILE A 23 11.40 -3.37 -15.99
CA ILE A 23 12.06 -3.72 -14.74
C ILE A 23 11.57 -5.09 -14.25
N ILE A 24 12.37 -5.74 -13.43
CA ILE A 24 12.01 -7.01 -12.77
C ILE A 24 11.71 -6.71 -11.31
N LEU A 25 10.52 -7.09 -10.85
CA LEU A 25 10.04 -6.92 -9.48
C LEU A 25 9.48 -8.25 -8.95
N SER A 26 9.65 -8.48 -7.65
CA SER A 26 8.76 -9.38 -6.92
C SER A 26 7.48 -8.64 -6.51
N GLY A 27 6.42 -9.36 -6.13
CA GLY A 27 5.19 -8.73 -5.64
C GLY A 27 5.43 -7.77 -4.48
N ILE A 28 6.25 -8.14 -3.50
CA ILE A 28 6.63 -7.26 -2.38
C ILE A 28 7.38 -6.01 -2.86
N GLN A 29 8.25 -6.14 -3.85
CA GLN A 29 8.95 -4.98 -4.43
C GLN A 29 7.99 -4.09 -5.21
N ALA A 30 6.97 -4.66 -5.85
CA ALA A 30 5.93 -3.89 -6.52
C ALA A 30 5.11 -3.04 -5.52
N LEU A 31 4.81 -3.56 -4.33
CA LEU A 31 4.15 -2.78 -3.28
C LEU A 31 4.99 -1.56 -2.84
N VAL A 32 6.30 -1.72 -2.69
CA VAL A 32 7.21 -0.59 -2.40
C VAL A 32 7.25 0.39 -3.57
N ARG A 33 7.36 -0.13 -4.81
CA ARG A 33 7.36 0.67 -6.03
C ARG A 33 6.07 1.47 -6.20
N LEU A 34 4.92 0.86 -5.89
CA LEU A 34 3.60 1.49 -5.95
C LEU A 34 3.54 2.80 -5.12
N LEU A 35 4.12 2.80 -3.92
CA LEU A 35 4.18 4.00 -3.08
C LEU A 35 4.96 5.13 -3.74
N LEU A 36 6.10 4.80 -4.35
CA LEU A 36 6.94 5.76 -5.07
C LEU A 36 6.25 6.31 -6.30
N ASP A 37 5.60 5.45 -7.08
CA ASP A 37 4.93 5.85 -8.31
C ASP A 37 3.67 6.66 -8.04
N GLN A 38 2.95 6.39 -6.94
CA GLN A 38 1.83 7.22 -6.52
C GLN A 38 2.30 8.62 -6.08
N ASN A 39 3.36 8.70 -5.28
CA ASN A 39 3.93 10.00 -4.89
C ASN A 39 4.40 10.81 -6.11
N ARG A 40 5.10 10.17 -7.06
CA ARG A 40 5.52 10.80 -8.33
C ARG A 40 4.33 11.35 -9.11
N ALA A 41 3.26 10.58 -9.21
CA ALA A 41 2.06 11.02 -9.91
C ALA A 41 1.36 12.20 -9.25
N ASP A 42 1.34 12.22 -7.92
CA ASP A 42 0.80 13.36 -7.18
C ASP A 42 1.65 14.62 -7.41
N LEU A 43 2.97 14.50 -7.37
CA LEU A 43 3.88 15.62 -7.67
C LEU A 43 3.68 16.17 -9.09
N ILE A 44 3.47 15.30 -10.09
CA ILE A 44 3.15 15.74 -11.47
C ILE A 44 1.83 16.53 -11.51
N LYS A 45 0.85 16.17 -10.67
CA LYS A 45 -0.42 16.89 -10.52
C LYS A 45 -0.29 18.18 -9.67
N GLY A 46 0.89 18.48 -9.14
CA GLY A 46 1.13 19.61 -8.23
C GLY A 46 0.61 19.38 -6.82
N ILE A 47 0.41 18.14 -6.41
CA ILE A 47 -0.08 17.77 -5.06
C ILE A 47 1.11 17.23 -4.25
N ASN A 48 1.46 17.89 -3.16
CA ASN A 48 2.52 17.44 -2.25
C ASN A 48 1.93 16.52 -1.18
N THR A 49 1.87 15.21 -1.46
CA THR A 49 1.38 14.21 -0.50
C THR A 49 2.48 13.65 0.38
N GLY A 50 2.16 13.40 1.65
CA GLY A 50 2.91 12.48 2.50
C GLY A 50 2.28 11.08 2.42
N THR A 51 3.07 10.04 2.69
CA THR A 51 2.57 8.67 2.75
C THR A 51 2.94 8.03 4.09
N LEU A 52 1.97 7.42 4.74
CA LEU A 52 2.18 6.62 5.94
C LEU A 52 1.93 5.14 5.63
N VAL A 53 2.91 4.31 5.95
CA VAL A 53 2.79 2.85 5.85
C VAL A 53 2.84 2.26 7.25
N SER A 54 1.85 1.45 7.59
CA SER A 54 1.82 0.72 8.86
C SER A 54 1.07 -0.60 8.69
N GLY A 55 1.36 -1.54 9.56
CA GLY A 55 0.75 -2.88 9.54
C GLY A 55 1.58 -3.84 10.34
N TYR A 56 1.34 -5.13 10.15
CA TYR A 56 2.05 -6.17 10.88
C TYR A 56 2.51 -7.29 9.93
N ARG A 57 3.73 -7.76 10.15
CA ARG A 57 4.37 -8.75 9.29
C ARG A 57 3.70 -10.11 9.37
N GLY A 58 3.55 -10.75 8.22
CA GLY A 58 3.04 -12.11 8.06
C GLY A 58 3.11 -12.54 6.61
N SER A 59 3.51 -13.77 6.32
CA SER A 59 3.56 -14.28 4.95
C SER A 59 2.13 -14.33 4.35
N PRO A 60 1.94 -13.94 3.07
CA PRO A 60 2.96 -13.62 2.06
C PRO A 60 3.50 -12.20 2.08
N VAL A 61 2.97 -11.28 2.88
CA VAL A 61 3.46 -9.89 2.96
C VAL A 61 4.61 -9.69 3.98
N GLY A 62 5.16 -10.77 4.52
CA GLY A 62 6.13 -10.74 5.60
C GLY A 62 7.48 -10.08 5.32
N MET A 63 7.81 -9.86 4.04
CA MET A 63 9.07 -9.19 3.65
C MET A 63 8.86 -7.71 3.31
N LEU A 64 7.64 -7.17 3.44
CA LEU A 64 7.36 -5.79 3.08
C LEU A 64 8.08 -4.82 4.03
N ASP A 65 8.00 -5.06 5.35
CA ASP A 65 8.68 -4.27 6.38
C ASP A 65 10.19 -4.19 6.15
N ILE A 66 10.83 -5.32 5.86
CA ILE A 66 12.27 -5.37 5.56
C ILE A 66 12.61 -4.56 4.30
N ASN A 67 11.78 -4.66 3.25
CA ASN A 67 12.00 -3.88 2.03
C ASN A 67 11.80 -2.38 2.26
N LEU A 68 10.82 -1.97 3.07
CA LEU A 68 10.61 -0.58 3.44
C LEU A 68 11.81 -0.03 4.23
N VAL A 69 12.28 -0.77 5.24
CA VAL A 69 13.47 -0.36 6.03
C VAL A 69 14.72 -0.26 5.16
N ARG A 70 14.98 -1.23 4.30
CA ARG A 70 16.16 -1.22 3.40
C ARG A 70 16.17 -0.05 2.43
N ASN A 71 15.01 0.42 2.02
CA ASN A 71 14.84 1.53 1.09
C ASN A 71 14.52 2.86 1.77
N LYS A 72 14.67 2.94 3.10
CA LYS A 72 14.27 4.12 3.89
C LYS A 72 14.78 5.45 3.30
N LYS A 73 16.05 5.52 2.90
CA LYS A 73 16.63 6.75 2.33
C LYS A 73 15.89 7.23 1.08
N LEU A 74 15.48 6.31 0.20
CA LEU A 74 14.72 6.63 -1.00
C LEU A 74 13.27 7.02 -0.64
N LEU A 75 12.67 6.30 0.30
CA LEU A 75 11.31 6.57 0.75
C LEU A 75 11.20 7.95 1.43
N ASP A 76 12.18 8.32 2.26
CA ASP A 76 12.25 9.64 2.90
C ASP A 76 12.30 10.77 1.86
N GLN A 77 13.00 10.60 0.74
CA GLN A 77 13.05 11.57 -0.37
C GLN A 77 11.68 11.78 -1.05
N HIS A 78 10.79 10.82 -0.90
CA HIS A 78 9.42 10.83 -1.43
C HIS A 78 8.35 11.06 -0.36
N ASN A 79 8.72 11.56 0.82
CA ASN A 79 7.81 11.78 1.95
C ASN A 79 7.04 10.51 2.37
N ILE A 80 7.63 9.33 2.18
CA ILE A 80 7.04 8.04 2.55
C ILE A 80 7.64 7.60 3.88
N ASN A 81 6.80 7.52 4.90
CA ASN A 81 7.20 7.14 6.25
C ASN A 81 6.63 5.76 6.62
N PHE A 82 7.48 4.87 7.08
CA PHE A 82 7.09 3.56 7.56
C PHE A 82 7.19 3.49 9.09
N ILE A 83 6.09 3.18 9.73
CA ILE A 83 6.00 2.95 11.17
C ILE A 83 5.40 1.56 11.38
N PRO A 84 6.18 0.56 11.81
CA PRO A 84 5.65 -0.78 12.05
C PRO A 84 4.60 -0.75 13.18
N GLY A 85 3.48 -1.42 12.97
CA GLY A 85 2.48 -1.61 14.01
C GLY A 85 2.98 -2.57 15.08
N VAL A 86 2.53 -2.38 16.31
CA VAL A 86 2.71 -3.37 17.41
C VAL A 86 1.87 -4.62 17.09
N ASN A 87 0.74 -4.40 16.44
CA ASN A 87 -0.15 -5.40 15.88
C ASN A 87 -0.95 -4.79 14.73
N GLU A 88 -1.82 -5.57 14.09
CA GLU A 88 -2.53 -5.18 12.87
C GLU A 88 -3.54 -4.06 13.10
N ASP A 89 -4.34 -4.15 14.17
CA ASP A 89 -5.37 -3.15 14.47
C ASP A 89 -4.78 -1.81 14.92
N LEU A 90 -3.68 -1.81 15.67
CA LEU A 90 -2.95 -0.57 15.98
C LEU A 90 -2.29 0.03 14.72
N GLY A 91 -1.79 -0.81 13.81
CA GLY A 91 -1.33 -0.36 12.50
C GLY A 91 -2.46 0.31 11.70
N ALA A 92 -3.64 -0.30 11.67
CA ALA A 92 -4.82 0.27 11.01
C ALA A 92 -5.28 1.56 11.68
N THR A 93 -5.27 1.62 13.01
CA THR A 93 -5.61 2.82 13.79
C THR A 93 -4.66 3.99 13.48
N LEU A 94 -3.37 3.70 13.31
CA LEU A 94 -2.38 4.71 12.93
C LEU A 94 -2.67 5.28 11.53
N ILE A 95 -2.99 4.41 10.56
CA ILE A 95 -3.39 4.86 9.22
C ILE A 95 -4.71 5.65 9.28
N TYR A 96 -5.70 5.18 10.06
CA TYR A 96 -6.96 5.89 10.28
C TYR A 96 -6.72 7.31 10.82
N GLY A 97 -5.87 7.45 11.85
CA GLY A 97 -5.51 8.76 12.39
C GLY A 97 -4.85 9.69 11.37
N SER A 98 -4.07 9.14 10.44
CA SER A 98 -3.42 9.93 9.39
C SER A 98 -4.41 10.60 8.43
N GLN A 99 -5.60 10.02 8.24
CA GLN A 99 -6.65 10.59 7.39
C GLN A 99 -7.35 11.79 8.04
N MET A 100 -7.20 11.95 9.35
CA MET A 100 -7.69 13.11 10.10
C MET A 100 -6.71 14.30 10.09
N ALA A 101 -5.55 14.18 9.45
CA ALA A 101 -4.53 15.23 9.44
C ALA A 101 -5.07 16.58 8.95
N GLY A 102 -6.01 16.58 7.99
CA GLY A 102 -6.65 17.79 7.50
C GLY A 102 -7.59 18.50 8.48
N MET A 103 -7.89 17.90 9.64
CA MET A 103 -8.72 18.48 10.70
C MET A 103 -7.93 19.35 11.66
N VAL A 104 -6.59 19.31 11.57
CA VAL A 104 -5.70 20.14 12.40
C VAL A 104 -5.10 21.30 11.61
N SER A 105 -4.72 22.37 12.30
CA SER A 105 -4.03 23.49 11.68
C SER A 105 -2.56 23.16 11.39
N ASN A 106 -1.99 23.88 10.40
CA ASN A 106 -0.57 23.80 10.04
C ASN A 106 -0.11 22.43 9.54
N VAL A 107 -0.93 21.78 8.71
CA VAL A 107 -0.54 20.55 8.04
C VAL A 107 0.62 20.77 7.07
N LYS A 108 1.55 19.80 7.05
CA LYS A 108 2.75 19.86 6.20
C LYS A 108 2.46 19.46 4.73
N TYR A 109 1.47 18.61 4.52
CA TYR A 109 1.15 18.01 3.23
C TYR A 109 -0.27 18.37 2.78
N ASP A 110 -0.48 18.41 1.47
CA ASP A 110 -1.80 18.65 0.87
C ASP A 110 -2.78 17.51 1.13
N GLY A 111 -2.27 16.33 1.45
CA GLY A 111 -3.00 15.14 1.83
C GLY A 111 -2.05 14.02 2.28
N VAL A 112 -2.61 13.01 2.92
CA VAL A 112 -1.85 11.85 3.39
C VAL A 112 -2.39 10.59 2.72
N LEU A 113 -1.50 9.85 2.03
CA LEU A 113 -1.78 8.51 1.56
C LEU A 113 -1.50 7.51 2.67
N GLY A 114 -2.34 6.50 2.79
CA GLY A 114 -2.16 5.41 3.72
C GLY A 114 -1.94 4.08 3.03
N MET A 115 -1.03 3.25 3.55
CA MET A 115 -0.98 1.84 3.23
C MET A 115 -0.95 1.04 4.53
N TRP A 116 -2.01 0.28 4.76
CA TRP A 116 -2.00 -0.78 5.76
C TRP A 116 -1.60 -2.10 5.12
N TYR A 117 -0.90 -2.96 5.85
CA TYR A 117 -0.64 -4.33 5.39
C TYR A 117 -0.75 -5.33 6.54
N GLY A 118 -1.29 -6.48 6.22
CA GLY A 118 -1.45 -7.58 7.14
C GLY A 118 -1.85 -8.88 6.45
N LYS A 119 -1.81 -9.96 7.18
CA LYS A 119 -2.32 -11.27 6.79
C LYS A 119 -3.84 -11.33 6.97
N ALA A 120 -4.52 -12.34 6.39
CA ALA A 120 -5.96 -12.53 6.61
C ALA A 120 -6.39 -12.54 8.09
N PRO A 121 -5.70 -13.24 9.03
CA PRO A 121 -6.03 -13.10 10.46
C PRO A 121 -5.86 -11.68 11.00
N GLY A 122 -4.98 -10.89 10.41
CA GLY A 122 -4.84 -9.47 10.74
C GLY A 122 -5.98 -8.61 10.20
N VAL A 123 -6.56 -8.98 9.05
CA VAL A 123 -7.80 -8.38 8.54
C VAL A 123 -8.94 -8.62 9.52
N ASP A 124 -9.14 -9.85 9.96
CA ASP A 124 -10.15 -10.20 10.97
C ASP A 124 -9.97 -9.39 12.26
N ARG A 125 -8.74 -9.33 12.75
CA ARG A 125 -8.40 -8.56 13.95
C ARG A 125 -8.70 -7.07 13.79
N SER A 126 -8.51 -6.52 12.60
CA SER A 126 -8.69 -5.09 12.30
C SER A 126 -10.11 -4.74 11.86
N GLY A 127 -11.06 -5.68 11.89
CA GLY A 127 -12.40 -5.51 11.34
C GLY A 127 -13.16 -4.33 11.93
N ASP A 128 -13.06 -4.07 13.24
CA ASP A 128 -13.70 -2.91 13.87
C ASP A 128 -13.12 -1.60 13.35
N ILE A 129 -11.80 -1.46 13.36
CA ILE A 129 -11.16 -0.23 12.89
C ILE A 129 -11.36 -0.01 11.37
N PHE A 130 -11.42 -1.06 10.56
CA PHE A 130 -11.72 -0.93 9.15
C PHE A 130 -13.13 -0.36 8.90
N ARG A 131 -14.15 -0.81 9.66
CA ARG A 131 -15.50 -0.24 9.56
C ARG A 131 -15.53 1.23 9.97
N HIS A 132 -14.91 1.58 11.09
CA HIS A 132 -14.80 2.96 11.53
C HIS A 132 -14.06 3.84 10.53
N ALA A 133 -12.93 3.34 10.02
CA ALA A 133 -12.11 4.05 9.05
C ALA A 133 -12.84 4.25 7.71
N ASN A 134 -13.53 3.23 7.23
CA ASN A 134 -14.28 3.32 5.99
C ASN A 134 -15.52 4.23 6.13
N PHE A 135 -16.13 4.27 7.30
CA PHE A 135 -17.22 5.20 7.60
C PHE A 135 -16.77 6.66 7.68
N LEU A 136 -15.60 6.94 8.29
CA LEU A 136 -15.02 8.29 8.31
C LEU A 136 -14.53 8.70 6.91
N GLY A 137 -13.97 7.75 6.18
CA GLY A 137 -13.39 7.96 4.86
C GLY A 137 -11.94 8.43 4.87
N VAL A 138 -11.54 9.10 3.79
CA VAL A 138 -10.17 9.59 3.60
C VAL A 138 -10.14 11.12 3.60
N GLY A 139 -9.01 11.67 4.00
CA GLY A 139 -8.79 13.12 3.98
C GLY A 139 -8.68 13.67 2.55
N LYS A 140 -8.84 15.00 2.42
CA LYS A 140 -8.66 15.69 1.13
C LYS A 140 -7.29 15.37 0.54
N ASN A 141 -7.24 15.03 -0.75
CA ASN A 141 -6.03 14.55 -1.45
C ASN A 141 -5.37 13.33 -0.79
N GLY A 142 -6.03 12.71 0.20
CA GLY A 142 -5.64 11.45 0.81
C GLY A 142 -6.01 10.24 -0.05
N GLY A 143 -5.98 9.09 0.55
CA GLY A 143 -6.36 7.82 -0.05
C GLY A 143 -5.71 6.68 0.72
N VAL A 144 -6.44 5.59 0.91
CA VAL A 144 -5.93 4.46 1.70
C VAL A 144 -6.10 3.15 0.95
N LEU A 145 -5.03 2.37 0.98
CA LEU A 145 -4.99 1.01 0.45
C LEU A 145 -4.64 0.03 1.57
N ALA A 146 -5.56 -0.89 1.88
CA ALA A 146 -5.32 -2.01 2.78
C ALA A 146 -4.83 -3.21 1.96
N VAL A 147 -3.56 -3.58 2.13
CA VAL A 147 -2.95 -4.74 1.47
C VAL A 147 -3.11 -5.97 2.35
N ALA A 148 -3.98 -6.88 1.94
CA ALA A 148 -4.19 -8.14 2.62
C ALA A 148 -3.36 -9.25 1.96
N GLY A 149 -2.55 -9.95 2.76
CA GLY A 149 -1.80 -11.12 2.31
C GLY A 149 -2.52 -12.40 2.69
N ASP A 150 -3.08 -13.09 1.69
CA ASP A 150 -3.79 -14.34 1.91
C ASP A 150 -2.89 -15.55 1.72
N ASP A 151 -3.17 -16.58 2.51
CA ASP A 151 -2.47 -17.87 2.50
C ASP A 151 -3.50 -19.02 2.47
N PRO A 152 -4.20 -19.19 1.34
CA PRO A 152 -5.29 -20.16 1.23
C PRO A 152 -4.80 -21.61 1.40
N SER A 153 -3.53 -21.88 1.13
CA SER A 153 -2.91 -23.20 1.34
C SER A 153 -2.45 -23.42 2.78
N CYS A 154 -2.58 -22.44 3.64
CA CYS A 154 -2.19 -22.51 5.06
C CYS A 154 -0.71 -22.89 5.29
N LYS A 155 0.20 -22.49 4.37
CA LYS A 155 1.63 -22.82 4.46
C LYS A 155 2.33 -22.16 5.62
N SER A 156 1.88 -20.96 6.02
CA SER A 156 2.44 -20.18 7.12
C SER A 156 1.37 -19.70 8.11
N SER A 157 0.19 -20.29 8.08
CA SER A 157 -0.94 -20.00 8.98
C SER A 157 -1.38 -21.27 9.70
N THR A 158 -2.03 -21.14 10.85
CA THR A 158 -2.63 -22.28 11.57
C THR A 158 -3.92 -22.75 10.90
N LEU A 159 -4.65 -21.83 10.27
CA LEU A 159 -5.91 -22.08 9.58
C LEU A 159 -5.87 -21.50 8.19
N PRO A 160 -6.48 -22.14 7.17
CA PRO A 160 -6.74 -21.51 5.90
C PRO A 160 -7.68 -20.33 6.11
N SER A 161 -7.41 -19.20 5.45
CA SER A 161 -8.22 -18.01 5.56
C SER A 161 -8.15 -17.20 4.27
N GLN A 162 -9.20 -16.41 4.06
CA GLN A 162 -9.31 -15.46 2.95
C GLN A 162 -9.89 -14.16 3.48
N SER A 163 -9.45 -13.05 2.92
CA SER A 163 -9.78 -11.71 3.41
C SER A 163 -11.05 -11.13 2.78
N GLU A 164 -11.49 -11.62 1.62
CA GLU A 164 -12.59 -11.03 0.85
C GLU A 164 -13.88 -10.89 1.66
N PRO A 165 -14.38 -11.93 2.39
CA PRO A 165 -15.62 -11.79 3.14
C PRO A 165 -15.57 -10.70 4.21
N ALA A 166 -14.43 -10.59 4.93
CA ALA A 166 -14.24 -9.60 5.98
C ALA A 166 -14.14 -8.17 5.39
N LEU A 167 -13.44 -8.01 4.27
CA LEU A 167 -13.31 -6.73 3.57
C LEU A 167 -14.64 -6.30 2.93
N PHE A 168 -15.40 -7.25 2.37
CA PHE A 168 -16.75 -7.00 1.84
C PHE A 168 -17.70 -6.54 2.96
N ASP A 169 -17.68 -7.21 4.11
CA ASP A 169 -18.47 -6.85 5.28
C ASP A 169 -18.07 -5.46 5.85
N ALA A 170 -16.81 -5.07 5.72
CA ALA A 170 -16.34 -3.72 6.03
C ALA A 170 -16.68 -2.69 4.93
N MET A 171 -17.40 -3.08 3.88
CA MET A 171 -17.75 -2.24 2.72
C MET A 171 -16.55 -1.63 1.99
N MET A 172 -15.42 -2.31 2.02
CA MET A 172 -14.20 -1.90 1.31
C MET A 172 -14.17 -2.53 -0.08
N PRO A 173 -14.13 -1.74 -1.17
CA PRO A 173 -13.92 -2.29 -2.51
C PRO A 173 -12.61 -3.07 -2.60
N ILE A 174 -12.64 -4.21 -3.30
CA ILE A 174 -11.54 -5.19 -3.32
C ILE A 174 -10.92 -5.25 -4.70
N PHE A 175 -9.60 -5.08 -4.77
CA PHE A 175 -8.79 -5.35 -5.95
C PHE A 175 -8.02 -6.65 -5.78
N TYR A 176 -7.98 -7.43 -6.85
CA TYR A 176 -7.34 -8.75 -6.83
C TYR A 176 -6.37 -8.89 -8.01
N PRO A 177 -5.14 -8.36 -7.90
CA PRO A 177 -4.17 -8.44 -8.99
C PRO A 177 -3.72 -9.89 -9.21
N GLY A 178 -3.74 -10.33 -10.48
CA GLY A 178 -3.31 -11.67 -10.89
C GLY A 178 -1.82 -11.77 -11.22
N ASN A 179 -1.10 -10.64 -11.26
CA ASN A 179 0.33 -10.60 -11.55
C ASN A 179 0.99 -9.31 -11.01
N VAL A 180 2.32 -9.25 -11.09
CA VAL A 180 3.12 -8.13 -10.54
C VAL A 180 2.81 -6.79 -11.23
N GLN A 181 2.54 -6.79 -12.53
CA GLN A 181 2.17 -5.55 -13.24
C GLN A 181 0.83 -5.01 -12.73
N GLU A 182 -0.13 -5.90 -12.51
CA GLU A 182 -1.44 -5.51 -11.98
C GLU A 182 -1.39 -4.97 -10.55
N ILE A 183 -0.40 -5.38 -9.73
CA ILE A 183 -0.18 -4.73 -8.41
C ILE A 183 0.09 -3.24 -8.59
N LEU A 184 0.88 -2.85 -9.59
CA LEU A 184 1.17 -1.45 -9.87
C LEU A 184 -0.05 -0.73 -10.47
N ASP A 185 -0.68 -1.32 -11.47
CA ASP A 185 -1.77 -0.69 -12.21
C ASP A 185 -3.03 -0.56 -11.34
N LEU A 186 -3.49 -1.66 -10.75
CA LEU A 186 -4.66 -1.67 -9.86
C LEU A 186 -4.38 -0.92 -8.55
N GLY A 187 -3.16 -1.01 -8.01
CA GLY A 187 -2.79 -0.27 -6.81
C GLY A 187 -2.83 1.24 -7.02
N ARG A 188 -2.33 1.73 -8.16
CA ARG A 188 -2.44 3.13 -8.56
C ARG A 188 -3.90 3.54 -8.76
N TYR A 189 -4.66 2.72 -9.47
CA TYR A 189 -6.09 2.94 -9.65
C TYR A 189 -6.85 2.96 -8.32
N ALA A 190 -6.48 2.07 -7.40
CA ALA A 190 -7.09 2.00 -6.07
C ALA A 190 -6.87 3.30 -5.26
N TYR A 191 -5.67 3.90 -5.29
CA TYR A 191 -5.46 5.20 -4.64
C TYR A 191 -6.32 6.30 -5.24
N GLU A 192 -6.41 6.38 -6.56
CA GLU A 192 -7.26 7.38 -7.23
C GLU A 192 -8.75 7.13 -6.93
N MET A 193 -9.18 5.87 -6.92
CA MET A 193 -10.55 5.50 -6.57
C MET A 193 -10.85 5.77 -5.10
N SER A 194 -9.91 5.50 -4.18
CA SER A 194 -10.05 5.86 -2.76
C SER A 194 -10.25 7.37 -2.59
N ARG A 195 -9.45 8.16 -3.28
CA ARG A 195 -9.55 9.62 -3.30
C ARG A 195 -10.88 10.13 -3.86
N TYR A 196 -11.35 9.49 -4.93
CA TYR A 196 -12.61 9.85 -5.59
C TYR A 196 -13.84 9.47 -4.77
N SER A 197 -13.87 8.25 -4.24
CA SER A 197 -15.01 7.71 -3.50
C SER A 197 -15.06 8.13 -2.03
N GLY A 198 -13.93 8.53 -1.47
CA GLY A 198 -13.77 8.74 -0.05
C GLY A 198 -13.57 7.46 0.77
N LEU A 199 -13.60 6.29 0.15
CA LEU A 199 -13.53 5.00 0.84
C LEU A 199 -12.08 4.52 1.01
N TRP A 200 -11.85 3.68 2.02
CA TRP A 200 -10.69 2.81 2.05
C TRP A 200 -10.89 1.68 1.03
N LEU A 201 -9.85 1.35 0.31
CA LEU A 201 -9.86 0.24 -0.63
C LEU A 201 -8.90 -0.85 -0.18
N SER A 202 -9.10 -2.05 -0.70
CA SER A 202 -8.22 -3.17 -0.40
C SER A 202 -7.60 -3.78 -1.65
N LEU A 203 -6.44 -4.38 -1.48
CA LEU A 203 -5.73 -5.13 -2.50
C LEU A 203 -5.28 -6.44 -1.89
N ILE A 204 -5.71 -7.55 -2.47
CA ILE A 204 -5.32 -8.90 -2.04
C ILE A 204 -4.01 -9.28 -2.72
N HIS A 205 -3.02 -9.66 -1.92
CA HIS A 205 -1.71 -10.16 -2.37
C HIS A 205 -1.54 -11.60 -1.93
N ILE A 206 -1.28 -12.50 -2.88
CA ILE A 206 -1.05 -13.93 -2.67
C ILE A 206 0.37 -14.31 -3.02
#